data_807b90e0dda10c6b1694e4c5b3e1b766
#
_entry.id   807b90e0dda10c6b1694e4c5b3e1b766
#
_cell.length_a   1.000
_cell.length_b   1.000
_cell.length_c   1.000
_cell.angle_alpha   90.00
_cell.angle_beta   90.00
_cell.angle_gamma   90.00
#
_symmetry.space_group_name_H-M   'P 1'
#
loop_
_entity.id
_entity.type
_entity.pdbx_description
1 polymer ?
#
loop_
_entity_poly.entity_id
_entity_poly.type
_entity_poly.pdbx_seq_one_letter_code
_entity_poly.pdbx_strand_id
1 'polypeptide(L)'
;MTTTAGDHRYLQVARTLRKEIVDGVYPVGSQLPTEHELCERFAVSRYTVREALRRLRDDNLVTSRPRAGTLVVPRPTNNSYAQDVVSIEDLLAFAQGARFAIDSNAMVTVDAALAERIGLAPGTEWLGVAGYRRVDEHTPPVCRTEYYINRNFAAVGRLLQRHSGPIFPLVEDLFGVSISEVHQEISAVVLDAELAEHLQAGHGTAALQMRRTYTTSDGEVAQVTVNTHPSSRFRHSMTMRRVRDNG
;
A
#
# COMPACT_ATOMS: atom_id res chain seq x y z
N MET A 1 11.27 22.79 18.27
CA MET A 1 10.40 21.80 17.64
C MET A 1 11.12 21.28 16.40
N THR A 2 11.92 20.24 16.55
CA THR A 2 12.81 19.70 15.51
C THR A 2 12.62 18.18 15.47
N THR A 3 11.60 17.71 14.73
CA THR A 3 11.25 16.27 14.67
C THR A 3 11.11 15.74 13.22
N THR A 4 11.82 16.29 12.22
CA THR A 4 11.53 15.90 10.83
C THR A 4 12.68 15.24 10.06
N ALA A 5 13.92 15.30 10.50
CA ALA A 5 15.05 14.71 9.76
C ALA A 5 15.41 13.28 10.20
N GLY A 6 15.05 12.87 11.41
CA GLY A 6 15.32 11.52 11.95
C GLY A 6 14.33 10.47 11.46
N ASP A 7 13.05 10.84 11.31
CA ASP A 7 11.97 9.94 10.93
C ASP A 7 12.10 9.42 9.48
N HIS A 8 12.62 10.24 8.56
CA HIS A 8 12.85 9.80 7.18
C HIS A 8 14.00 8.80 7.03
N ARG A 9 15.03 8.86 7.87
CA ARG A 9 16.24 8.02 7.71
C ARG A 9 16.02 6.57 8.08
N TYR A 10 15.32 6.26 9.19
CA TYR A 10 15.08 4.86 9.54
C TYR A 10 14.16 4.17 8.51
N LEU A 11 13.20 4.91 7.93
CA LEU A 11 12.35 4.40 6.86
C LEU A 11 13.16 4.06 5.61
N GLN A 12 14.13 4.89 5.22
CA GLN A 12 15.03 4.59 4.11
C GLN A 12 15.84 3.32 4.36
N VAL A 13 16.43 3.18 5.55
CA VAL A 13 17.16 1.97 5.93
C VAL A 13 16.28 0.74 5.88
N ALA A 14 15.08 0.81 6.47
CA ALA A 14 14.13 -0.29 6.46
C ALA A 14 13.70 -0.68 5.03
N ARG A 15 13.46 0.29 4.15
CA ARG A 15 13.12 0.06 2.73
C ARG A 15 14.25 -0.66 1.99
N THR A 16 15.48 -0.19 2.15
CA THR A 16 16.64 -0.80 1.48
C THR A 16 16.82 -2.24 1.92
N LEU A 17 16.81 -2.49 3.24
CA LEU A 17 16.95 -3.85 3.77
C LEU A 17 15.77 -4.75 3.35
N ARG A 18 14.55 -4.22 3.35
CA ARG A 18 13.37 -4.95 2.85
C ARG A 18 13.54 -5.37 1.39
N LYS A 19 13.97 -4.43 0.54
CA LYS A 19 14.23 -4.72 -0.88
C LYS A 19 15.27 -5.82 -1.03
N GLU A 20 16.38 -5.74 -0.31
CA GLU A 20 17.47 -6.73 -0.34
C GLU A 20 17.01 -8.13 0.14
N ILE A 21 16.14 -8.20 1.16
CA ILE A 21 15.53 -9.46 1.60
C ILE A 21 14.61 -10.02 0.49
N VAL A 22 13.81 -9.16 -0.14
CA VAL A 22 12.89 -9.58 -1.22
C VAL A 22 13.66 -10.04 -2.46
N ASP A 23 14.72 -9.32 -2.83
CA ASP A 23 15.57 -9.64 -3.97
C ASP A 23 16.49 -10.85 -3.71
N GLY A 24 16.45 -11.42 -2.48
CA GLY A 24 17.23 -12.62 -2.13
C GLY A 24 18.69 -12.33 -1.78
N VAL A 25 19.10 -11.07 -1.64
CA VAL A 25 20.46 -10.71 -1.16
C VAL A 25 20.70 -11.28 0.23
N TYR A 26 19.64 -11.29 1.07
CA TYR A 26 19.61 -11.99 2.34
C TYR A 26 18.55 -13.11 2.26
N PRO A 27 18.98 -14.37 1.99
CA PRO A 27 18.03 -15.49 1.92
C PRO A 27 17.34 -15.77 3.25
N VAL A 28 16.18 -16.43 3.19
CA VAL A 28 15.49 -16.92 4.39
C VAL A 28 16.43 -17.80 5.23
N GLY A 29 16.49 -17.54 6.53
CA GLY A 29 17.39 -18.20 7.48
C GLY A 29 18.78 -17.57 7.59
N SER A 30 19.13 -16.64 6.69
CA SER A 30 20.40 -15.90 6.80
C SER A 30 20.32 -14.81 7.88
N GLN A 31 21.48 -14.39 8.36
CA GLN A 31 21.64 -13.31 9.32
C GLN A 31 21.82 -11.98 8.57
N LEU A 32 21.10 -10.94 9.00
CA LEU A 32 21.37 -9.56 8.58
C LEU A 32 22.69 -9.08 9.22
N PRO A 33 23.36 -8.10 8.61
CA PRO A 33 24.50 -7.43 9.23
C PRO A 33 24.15 -6.91 10.63
N THR A 34 25.13 -6.84 11.51
CA THR A 34 24.97 -6.33 12.87
C THR A 34 24.53 -4.87 12.88
N GLU A 35 23.96 -4.44 14.01
CA GLU A 35 23.59 -3.01 14.17
C GLU A 35 24.77 -2.08 13.89
N HIS A 36 25.99 -2.49 14.24
CA HIS A 36 27.20 -1.70 14.01
C HIS A 36 27.51 -1.57 12.53
N GLU A 37 27.56 -2.70 11.81
CA GLU A 37 27.80 -2.73 10.36
C GLU A 37 26.73 -1.96 9.58
N LEU A 38 25.48 -2.03 10.02
CA LEU A 38 24.39 -1.25 9.41
C LEU A 38 24.56 0.26 9.68
N CYS A 39 25.03 0.66 10.88
CA CYS A 39 25.33 2.07 11.16
C CYS A 39 26.44 2.60 10.24
N GLU A 40 27.49 1.83 10.02
CA GLU A 40 28.58 2.20 9.12
C GLU A 40 28.11 2.26 7.66
N ARG A 41 27.40 1.22 7.21
CA ARG A 41 26.90 1.11 5.84
C ARG A 41 25.96 2.26 5.43
N PHE A 42 25.04 2.63 6.32
CA PHE A 42 24.03 3.65 6.03
C PHE A 42 24.39 5.06 6.55
N ALA A 43 25.54 5.20 7.23
CA ALA A 43 25.97 6.43 7.88
C ALA A 43 24.89 7.04 8.78
N VAL A 44 24.26 6.21 9.62
CA VAL A 44 23.16 6.59 10.52
C VAL A 44 23.45 6.18 11.97
N SER A 45 22.69 6.77 12.92
CA SER A 45 22.81 6.44 14.33
C SER A 45 22.32 5.03 14.65
N ARG A 46 22.77 4.45 15.77
CA ARG A 46 22.26 3.18 16.29
C ARG A 46 20.75 3.21 16.54
N TYR A 47 20.21 4.35 17.01
CA TYR A 47 18.77 4.53 17.17
C TYR A 47 18.03 4.34 15.84
N THR A 48 18.52 4.96 14.76
CA THR A 48 17.95 4.85 13.41
C THR A 48 17.95 3.41 12.90
N VAL A 49 19.06 2.68 13.09
CA VAL A 49 19.15 1.26 12.70
C VAL A 49 18.19 0.40 13.52
N ARG A 50 18.13 0.59 14.85
CA ARG A 50 17.25 -0.18 15.72
C ARG A 50 15.79 0.03 15.37
N GLU A 51 15.41 1.25 15.02
CA GLU A 51 14.05 1.58 14.60
C GLU A 51 13.73 0.93 13.23
N ALA A 52 14.67 0.95 12.29
CA ALA A 52 14.55 0.24 11.01
C ALA A 52 14.39 -1.29 11.21
N LEU A 53 15.22 -1.89 12.05
CA LEU A 53 15.13 -3.32 12.36
C LEU A 53 13.86 -3.66 13.14
N ARG A 54 13.38 -2.76 14.02
CA ARG A 54 12.08 -2.92 14.68
C ARG A 54 10.96 -2.99 13.64
N ARG A 55 10.97 -2.09 12.67
CA ARG A 55 10.00 -2.08 11.57
C ARG A 55 10.02 -3.40 10.78
N LEU A 56 11.20 -3.91 10.42
CA LEU A 56 11.32 -5.19 9.71
C LEU A 56 10.81 -6.38 10.54
N ARG A 57 10.93 -6.33 11.88
CA ARG A 57 10.34 -7.35 12.78
C ARG A 57 8.82 -7.24 12.85
N ASP A 58 8.31 -6.01 12.94
CA ASP A 58 6.86 -5.75 12.91
C ASP A 58 6.24 -6.25 11.59
N ASP A 59 6.98 -6.16 10.48
CA ASP A 59 6.62 -6.69 9.17
C ASP A 59 6.84 -8.21 9.01
N ASN A 60 7.23 -8.92 10.07
CA ASN A 60 7.54 -10.35 10.05
C ASN A 60 8.56 -10.76 8.97
N LEU A 61 9.49 -9.90 8.60
CA LEU A 61 10.58 -10.19 7.68
C LEU A 61 11.81 -10.74 8.39
N VAL A 62 11.97 -10.35 9.66
CA VAL A 62 13.13 -10.77 10.47
C VAL A 62 12.69 -11.07 11.91
N THR A 63 13.51 -11.88 12.59
CA THR A 63 13.38 -12.14 14.03
C THR A 63 14.72 -11.90 14.72
N SER A 64 14.68 -11.41 15.96
CA SER A 64 15.91 -11.26 16.77
C SER A 64 16.01 -12.42 17.74
N ARG A 65 17.17 -13.09 17.74
CA ARG A 65 17.48 -14.15 18.71
C ARG A 65 18.72 -13.75 19.54
N PRO A 66 18.69 -13.93 20.85
CA PRO A 66 19.89 -13.71 21.67
C PRO A 66 21.07 -14.50 21.12
N ARG A 67 22.22 -13.87 20.96
CA ARG A 67 23.48 -14.43 20.44
C ARG A 67 23.47 -14.83 18.95
N ALA A 68 22.31 -14.91 18.29
CA ALA A 68 22.20 -15.23 16.86
C ALA A 68 21.91 -14.01 15.98
N GLY A 69 21.78 -12.82 16.56
CA GLY A 69 21.52 -11.58 15.81
C GLY A 69 20.12 -11.50 15.24
N THR A 70 19.98 -10.78 14.13
CA THR A 70 18.73 -10.60 13.40
C THR A 70 18.70 -11.54 12.19
N LEU A 71 17.78 -12.49 12.18
CA LEU A 71 17.64 -13.50 11.14
C LEU A 71 16.46 -13.20 10.23
N VAL A 72 16.62 -13.41 8.94
CA VAL A 72 15.53 -13.37 7.95
C VAL A 72 14.62 -14.59 8.17
N VAL A 73 13.32 -14.35 8.31
CA VAL A 73 12.34 -15.43 8.51
C VAL A 73 11.55 -15.70 7.23
N PRO A 74 11.04 -16.95 7.05
CA PRO A 74 10.14 -17.24 5.95
C PRO A 74 8.95 -16.29 6.01
N ARG A 75 8.58 -15.70 4.89
CA ARG A 75 7.27 -15.05 4.81
C ARG A 75 6.20 -16.11 5.13
N PRO A 76 5.19 -15.79 5.93
CA PRO A 76 4.07 -16.70 6.07
C PRO A 76 3.53 -17.03 4.68
N THR A 77 3.62 -18.30 4.29
CA THR A 77 3.11 -18.82 3.01
C THR A 77 1.58 -18.95 3.05
N ASN A 78 0.92 -17.96 3.62
CA ASN A 78 -0.51 -17.84 3.41
C ASN A 78 -0.70 -17.12 2.09
N ASN A 79 -1.36 -17.75 1.13
CA ASN A 79 -1.83 -17.19 -0.14
C ASN A 79 -2.77 -15.97 0.03
N SER A 80 -2.75 -15.32 1.18
CA SER A 80 -3.51 -14.12 1.47
C SER A 80 -2.58 -12.90 1.38
N TYR A 81 -2.89 -12.03 0.47
CA TYR A 81 -2.31 -10.70 0.32
C TYR A 81 -2.64 -9.90 1.59
N ALA A 82 -1.70 -9.78 2.53
CA ALA A 82 -1.92 -9.11 3.82
C ALA A 82 -1.46 -7.65 3.74
N GLN A 83 -2.26 -6.75 4.28
CA GLN A 83 -1.95 -5.32 4.34
C GLN A 83 -1.88 -4.86 5.79
N ASP A 84 -0.67 -4.48 6.24
CA ASP A 84 -0.44 -3.70 7.45
C ASP A 84 -0.09 -2.27 7.03
N VAL A 85 -1.05 -1.36 7.09
CA VAL A 85 -0.87 0.05 6.68
C VAL A 85 -1.06 0.94 7.88
N VAL A 86 -0.01 1.63 8.27
CA VAL A 86 -0.01 2.64 9.35
C VAL A 86 0.38 4.02 8.81
N SER A 87 0.94 4.10 7.60
CA SER A 87 1.38 5.34 6.98
C SER A 87 1.12 5.36 5.47
N ILE A 88 1.19 6.55 4.88
CA ILE A 88 1.11 6.75 3.42
C ILE A 88 2.24 5.99 2.70
N GLU A 89 3.42 5.92 3.32
CA GLU A 89 4.58 5.19 2.79
C GLU A 89 4.34 3.67 2.75
N ASP A 90 3.57 3.13 3.70
CA ASP A 90 3.20 1.71 3.67
C ASP A 90 2.27 1.38 2.50
N LEU A 91 1.40 2.33 2.10
CA LEU A 91 0.57 2.22 0.90
C LEU A 91 1.43 2.11 -0.37
N LEU A 92 2.53 2.86 -0.44
CA LEU A 92 3.48 2.80 -1.56
C LEU A 92 4.13 1.42 -1.67
N ALA A 93 4.60 0.88 -0.55
CA ALA A 93 5.25 -0.43 -0.50
C ALA A 93 4.29 -1.56 -0.88
N PHE A 94 3.04 -1.48 -0.41
CA PHE A 94 2.02 -2.47 -0.70
C PHE A 94 1.65 -2.53 -2.20
N ALA A 95 1.54 -1.37 -2.85
CA ALA A 95 1.17 -1.29 -4.26
C ALA A 95 2.25 -1.87 -5.22
N GLN A 96 3.50 -1.99 -4.76
CA GLN A 96 4.60 -2.56 -5.55
C GLN A 96 4.57 -4.10 -5.64
N GLY A 97 3.79 -4.77 -4.80
CA GLY A 97 3.73 -6.23 -4.74
C GLY A 97 2.89 -6.91 -5.83
N ALA A 98 2.15 -6.15 -6.65
CA ALA A 98 1.28 -6.69 -7.69
C ALA A 98 1.18 -5.72 -8.88
N ARG A 99 1.24 -6.27 -10.12
CA ARG A 99 1.03 -5.48 -11.35
C ARG A 99 -0.42 -5.06 -11.45
N PHE A 100 -0.64 -3.82 -11.87
CA PHE A 100 -1.97 -3.30 -12.17
C PHE A 100 -2.22 -3.35 -13.66
N ALA A 101 -3.14 -4.21 -14.10
CA ALA A 101 -3.60 -4.31 -15.47
C ALA A 101 -4.86 -3.45 -15.63
N ILE A 102 -4.74 -2.35 -16.36
CA ILE A 102 -5.84 -1.40 -16.61
C ILE A 102 -6.75 -1.97 -17.68
N ASP A 103 -8.06 -1.99 -17.43
CA ASP A 103 -9.10 -2.36 -18.39
C ASP A 103 -9.96 -1.16 -18.80
N SER A 104 -10.02 -0.09 -18.01
CA SER A 104 -10.72 1.14 -18.36
C SER A 104 -9.97 2.39 -17.89
N ASN A 105 -10.05 3.44 -18.70
CA ASN A 105 -9.45 4.75 -18.43
C ASN A 105 -10.25 5.82 -19.19
N ALA A 106 -11.22 6.44 -18.53
CA ALA A 106 -12.13 7.43 -19.12
C ALA A 106 -12.63 8.44 -18.09
N MET A 107 -13.07 9.60 -18.57
CA MET A 107 -13.80 10.54 -17.72
C MET A 107 -15.15 9.96 -17.37
N VAL A 108 -15.53 10.09 -16.10
CA VAL A 108 -16.81 9.64 -15.57
C VAL A 108 -17.51 10.79 -14.83
N THR A 109 -18.83 10.88 -14.97
CA THR A 109 -19.67 11.76 -14.15
C THR A 109 -20.20 10.95 -12.99
N VAL A 110 -20.04 11.43 -11.78
CA VAL A 110 -20.53 10.78 -10.56
C VAL A 110 -22.05 10.84 -10.53
N ASP A 111 -22.71 9.71 -10.69
CA ASP A 111 -24.16 9.57 -10.46
C ASP A 111 -24.45 9.28 -8.98
N ALA A 112 -25.72 9.13 -8.61
CA ALA A 112 -26.13 8.93 -7.23
C ALA A 112 -25.59 7.61 -6.64
N ALA A 113 -25.55 6.52 -7.42
CA ALA A 113 -25.07 5.23 -6.97
C ALA A 113 -23.55 5.23 -6.76
N LEU A 114 -22.83 5.84 -7.70
CA LEU A 114 -21.39 6.01 -7.58
C LEU A 114 -21.04 6.94 -6.40
N ALA A 115 -21.79 8.03 -6.22
CA ALA A 115 -21.60 8.96 -5.11
C ALA A 115 -21.68 8.26 -3.74
N GLU A 116 -22.67 7.41 -3.54
CA GLU A 116 -22.82 6.61 -2.32
C GLU A 116 -21.63 5.67 -2.10
N ARG A 117 -21.16 5.01 -3.17
CA ARG A 117 -20.07 4.04 -3.11
C ARG A 117 -18.69 4.66 -2.85
N ILE A 118 -18.40 5.81 -3.45
CA ILE A 118 -17.06 6.41 -3.40
C ILE A 118 -16.97 7.67 -2.53
N GLY A 119 -18.09 8.21 -2.05
CA GLY A 119 -18.13 9.38 -1.17
C GLY A 119 -17.82 10.71 -1.87
N LEU A 120 -18.05 10.79 -3.18
CA LEU A 120 -17.89 12.03 -3.97
C LEU A 120 -19.23 12.66 -4.29
N ALA A 121 -19.25 13.97 -4.55
CA ALA A 121 -20.47 14.70 -4.83
C ALA A 121 -21.07 14.29 -6.20
N PRO A 122 -22.39 14.04 -6.29
CA PRO A 122 -23.05 13.78 -7.57
C PRO A 122 -22.87 14.93 -8.56
N GLY A 123 -22.79 14.62 -9.84
CA GLY A 123 -22.63 15.57 -10.93
C GLY A 123 -21.19 16.06 -11.15
N THR A 124 -20.24 15.67 -10.30
CA THR A 124 -18.82 15.99 -10.49
C THR A 124 -18.17 15.06 -11.51
N GLU A 125 -17.14 15.57 -12.21
CA GLU A 125 -16.40 14.81 -13.22
C GLU A 125 -15.03 14.37 -12.69
N TRP A 126 -14.72 13.11 -12.88
CA TRP A 126 -13.48 12.47 -12.42
C TRP A 126 -12.89 11.61 -13.52
N LEU A 127 -11.56 11.45 -13.55
CA LEU A 127 -10.95 10.42 -14.38
C LEU A 127 -11.11 9.08 -13.65
N GLY A 128 -11.95 8.21 -14.20
CA GLY A 128 -12.11 6.83 -13.75
C GLY A 128 -11.07 5.93 -14.40
N VAL A 129 -10.28 5.23 -13.59
CA VAL A 129 -9.31 4.22 -14.05
C VAL A 129 -9.59 2.95 -13.28
N ALA A 130 -9.87 1.87 -13.98
CA ALA A 130 -10.15 0.60 -13.32
C ALA A 130 -9.35 -0.55 -13.94
N GLY A 131 -9.18 -1.60 -13.16
CA GLY A 131 -8.40 -2.76 -13.57
C GLY A 131 -8.23 -3.77 -12.45
N TYR A 132 -7.36 -4.73 -12.69
CA TYR A 132 -7.09 -5.83 -11.77
C TYR A 132 -5.62 -5.85 -11.36
N ARG A 133 -5.37 -6.19 -10.08
CA ARG A 133 -4.02 -6.45 -9.61
C ARG A 133 -3.74 -7.94 -9.62
N ARG A 134 -2.55 -8.31 -10.15
CA ARG A 134 -2.05 -9.70 -10.18
C ARG A 134 -0.63 -9.75 -9.64
N VAL A 135 -0.31 -10.81 -8.90
CA VAL A 135 1.07 -11.08 -8.47
C VAL A 135 1.87 -11.65 -9.65
N ASP A 136 1.28 -12.54 -10.41
CA ASP A 136 1.79 -13.06 -11.67
C ASP A 136 0.65 -13.31 -12.68
N GLU A 137 1.01 -13.64 -13.93
CA GLU A 137 0.05 -13.78 -15.02
C GLU A 137 -0.78 -15.07 -14.92
N HIS A 138 -0.31 -16.06 -14.18
CA HIS A 138 -0.94 -17.39 -14.07
C HIS A 138 -1.85 -17.51 -12.83
N THR A 139 -1.78 -16.56 -11.91
CA THR A 139 -2.63 -16.55 -10.72
C THR A 139 -3.88 -15.70 -10.90
N PRO A 140 -4.99 -16.07 -10.22
CA PRO A 140 -6.18 -15.22 -10.19
C PRO A 140 -5.87 -13.81 -9.69
N PRO A 141 -6.60 -12.77 -10.15
CA PRO A 141 -6.40 -11.42 -9.66
C PRO A 141 -6.56 -11.35 -8.14
N VAL A 142 -5.67 -10.60 -7.47
CA VAL A 142 -5.76 -10.42 -6.01
C VAL A 142 -6.86 -9.45 -5.63
N CYS A 143 -7.15 -8.48 -6.50
CA CYS A 143 -8.27 -7.54 -6.31
C CYS A 143 -8.66 -6.82 -7.60
N ARG A 144 -9.88 -6.29 -7.60
CA ARG A 144 -10.32 -5.18 -8.45
C ARG A 144 -9.83 -3.88 -7.83
N THR A 145 -9.26 -2.99 -8.63
CA THR A 145 -8.86 -1.64 -8.20
C THR A 145 -9.49 -0.61 -9.11
N GLU A 146 -10.12 0.38 -8.51
CA GLU A 146 -10.72 1.52 -9.19
C GLU A 146 -10.12 2.80 -8.59
N TYR A 147 -9.71 3.69 -9.46
CA TYR A 147 -9.24 5.03 -9.11
C TYR A 147 -10.20 6.06 -9.69
N TYR A 148 -10.54 7.05 -8.89
CA TYR A 148 -11.26 8.24 -9.30
C TYR A 148 -10.33 9.42 -9.01
N ILE A 149 -9.76 9.98 -10.07
CA ILE A 149 -8.77 11.05 -9.99
C ILE A 149 -9.48 12.36 -10.32
N ASN A 150 -9.32 13.36 -9.47
CA ASN A 150 -9.93 14.66 -9.67
C ASN A 150 -9.63 15.19 -11.07
N ARG A 151 -10.63 15.80 -11.72
CA ARG A 151 -10.53 16.36 -13.06
C ARG A 151 -9.31 17.28 -13.23
N ASN A 152 -8.95 18.04 -12.18
CA ASN A 152 -7.80 18.92 -12.21
C ASN A 152 -6.48 18.20 -12.42
N PHE A 153 -6.41 16.92 -12.04
CA PHE A 153 -5.25 16.03 -12.14
C PHE A 153 -5.38 14.96 -13.23
N ALA A 154 -6.43 15.01 -14.05
CA ALA A 154 -6.77 13.95 -15.02
C ALA A 154 -5.67 13.70 -16.08
N ALA A 155 -4.75 14.64 -16.30
CA ALA A 155 -3.64 14.48 -17.25
C ALA A 155 -2.71 13.30 -16.91
N VAL A 156 -2.67 12.82 -15.65
CA VAL A 156 -1.92 11.60 -15.26
C VAL A 156 -2.38 10.37 -16.04
N GLY A 157 -3.64 10.33 -16.50
CA GLY A 157 -4.19 9.22 -17.26
C GLY A 157 -3.38 8.80 -18.48
N ARG A 158 -2.66 9.76 -19.09
CA ARG A 158 -1.78 9.51 -20.25
C ARG A 158 -0.51 8.74 -19.89
N LEU A 159 -0.10 8.75 -18.64
CA LEU A 159 1.12 8.11 -18.15
C LEU A 159 0.87 6.71 -17.61
N LEU A 160 -0.38 6.36 -17.28
CA LEU A 160 -0.72 5.15 -16.53
C LEU A 160 -0.37 3.85 -17.27
N GLN A 161 -0.37 3.83 -18.60
CA GLN A 161 0.02 2.63 -19.36
C GLN A 161 1.49 2.20 -19.13
N ARG A 162 2.35 3.14 -18.71
CA ARG A 162 3.77 2.91 -18.45
C ARG A 162 4.11 2.96 -16.96
N HIS A 163 3.10 3.17 -16.11
CA HIS A 163 3.28 3.31 -14.67
C HIS A 163 2.87 2.02 -13.94
N SER A 164 3.73 1.53 -13.06
CA SER A 164 3.51 0.28 -12.31
C SER A 164 3.26 0.49 -10.82
N GLY A 165 3.27 1.73 -10.34
CA GLY A 165 3.11 2.08 -8.93
C GLY A 165 1.72 2.58 -8.54
N PRO A 166 1.55 3.11 -7.33
CA PRO A 166 0.38 3.89 -6.93
C PRO A 166 0.31 5.19 -7.72
N ILE A 167 -0.91 5.70 -7.95
CA ILE A 167 -1.12 6.86 -8.85
C ILE A 167 -0.87 8.20 -8.13
N PHE A 168 -1.17 8.30 -6.83
CA PHE A 168 -1.08 9.59 -6.13
C PHE A 168 0.33 10.23 -6.19
N PRO A 169 1.48 9.51 -6.16
CA PRO A 169 2.78 10.15 -6.34
C PRO A 169 2.96 10.78 -7.72
N LEU A 170 2.33 10.21 -8.76
CA LEU A 170 2.33 10.85 -10.08
C LEU A 170 1.57 12.18 -10.06
N VAL A 171 0.49 12.26 -9.27
CA VAL A 171 -0.25 13.52 -9.10
C VAL A 171 0.64 14.54 -8.40
N GLU A 172 1.32 14.14 -7.31
CA GLU A 172 2.24 15.01 -6.58
C GLU A 172 3.36 15.54 -7.50
N ASP A 173 4.04 14.63 -8.21
CA ASP A 173 5.17 14.97 -9.08
C ASP A 173 4.76 15.86 -10.27
N LEU A 174 3.61 15.57 -10.89
CA LEU A 174 3.21 16.23 -12.13
C LEU A 174 2.58 17.61 -11.88
N PHE A 175 1.89 17.77 -10.75
CA PHE A 175 1.15 19.01 -10.45
C PHE A 175 1.76 19.83 -9.31
N GLY A 176 2.83 19.36 -8.67
CA GLY A 176 3.49 20.04 -7.57
C GLY A 176 2.63 20.16 -6.31
N VAL A 177 1.66 19.26 -6.14
CA VAL A 177 0.82 19.18 -4.94
C VAL A 177 1.39 18.14 -3.97
N SER A 178 0.97 18.18 -2.71
CA SER A 178 1.35 17.19 -1.70
C SER A 178 0.12 16.59 -1.05
N ILE A 179 0.07 15.26 -0.95
CA ILE A 179 -0.97 14.55 -0.21
C ILE A 179 -0.65 14.62 1.28
N SER A 180 -1.49 15.33 2.02
CA SER A 180 -1.33 15.51 3.48
C SER A 180 -2.10 14.49 4.30
N GLU A 181 -3.20 13.94 3.75
CA GLU A 181 -4.06 13.02 4.46
C GLU A 181 -4.56 11.90 3.54
N VAL A 182 -4.62 10.69 4.08
CA VAL A 182 -5.33 9.56 3.46
C VAL A 182 -6.31 8.98 4.47
N HIS A 183 -7.59 9.17 4.21
CA HIS A 183 -8.68 8.55 4.98
C HIS A 183 -9.02 7.18 4.40
N GLN A 184 -9.01 6.14 5.23
CA GLN A 184 -9.32 4.77 4.82
C GLN A 184 -10.55 4.24 5.52
N GLU A 185 -11.47 3.66 4.73
CA GLU A 185 -12.61 2.90 5.22
C GLU A 185 -12.54 1.47 4.69
N ILE A 186 -12.94 0.52 5.52
CA ILE A 186 -12.99 -0.90 5.18
C ILE A 186 -14.40 -1.40 5.44
N SER A 187 -15.02 -2.00 4.42
CA SER A 187 -16.34 -2.60 4.50
C SER A 187 -16.33 -4.02 3.99
N ALA A 188 -17.28 -4.82 4.44
CA ALA A 188 -17.55 -6.14 3.90
C ALA A 188 -18.64 -6.03 2.82
N VAL A 189 -18.38 -6.65 1.67
CA VAL A 189 -19.32 -6.70 0.53
C VAL A 189 -19.44 -8.13 0.02
N VAL A 190 -20.49 -8.39 -0.74
CA VAL A 190 -20.64 -9.64 -1.49
C VAL A 190 -20.34 -9.34 -2.95
N LEU A 191 -19.51 -10.16 -3.58
CA LEU A 191 -19.22 -10.03 -5.01
C LEU A 191 -20.47 -10.32 -5.83
N ASP A 192 -20.82 -9.41 -6.73
CA ASP A 192 -21.79 -9.68 -7.78
C ASP A 192 -21.25 -10.72 -8.78
N ALA A 193 -22.09 -11.18 -9.68
CA ALA A 193 -21.73 -12.25 -10.60
C ALA A 193 -20.58 -11.84 -11.55
N GLU A 194 -20.61 -10.61 -12.08
CA GLU A 194 -19.62 -10.09 -13.01
C GLU A 194 -18.25 -9.95 -12.34
N LEU A 195 -18.20 -9.32 -11.17
CA LEU A 195 -16.95 -9.12 -10.44
C LEU A 195 -16.37 -10.44 -9.91
N ALA A 196 -17.23 -11.38 -9.50
CA ALA A 196 -16.82 -12.73 -9.09
C ALA A 196 -16.16 -13.49 -10.24
N GLU A 197 -16.73 -13.43 -11.43
CA GLU A 197 -16.17 -14.07 -12.63
C GLU A 197 -14.79 -13.48 -12.97
N HIS A 198 -14.69 -12.16 -13.08
CA HIS A 198 -13.43 -11.48 -13.38
C HIS A 198 -12.34 -11.71 -12.32
N LEU A 199 -12.71 -11.79 -11.06
CA LEU A 199 -11.80 -12.14 -9.98
C LEU A 199 -11.52 -13.64 -9.88
N GLN A 200 -12.16 -14.48 -10.71
CA GLN A 200 -12.09 -15.94 -10.61
C GLN A 200 -12.39 -16.42 -9.18
N ALA A 201 -13.45 -15.86 -8.60
CA ALA A 201 -13.99 -16.19 -7.29
C ALA A 201 -15.37 -16.84 -7.45
N GLY A 202 -15.85 -17.56 -6.44
CA GLY A 202 -17.20 -18.10 -6.46
C GLY A 202 -18.26 -16.99 -6.40
N HIS A 203 -19.39 -17.18 -7.04
CA HIS A 203 -20.54 -16.29 -6.90
C HIS A 203 -20.95 -16.19 -5.43
N GLY A 204 -21.28 -14.98 -4.97
CA GLY A 204 -21.64 -14.76 -3.57
C GLY A 204 -20.47 -14.78 -2.59
N THR A 205 -19.22 -14.80 -3.09
CA THR A 205 -18.04 -14.72 -2.23
C THR A 205 -18.03 -13.41 -1.46
N ALA A 206 -17.82 -13.49 -0.15
CA ALA A 206 -17.54 -12.32 0.67
C ALA A 206 -16.22 -11.66 0.26
N ALA A 207 -16.17 -10.36 0.26
CA ALA A 207 -14.98 -9.59 -0.06
C ALA A 207 -14.79 -8.44 0.94
N LEU A 208 -13.56 -8.01 1.13
CA LEU A 208 -13.22 -6.75 1.78
C LEU A 208 -13.06 -5.66 0.73
N GLN A 209 -13.81 -4.59 0.90
CA GLN A 209 -13.69 -3.40 0.08
C GLN A 209 -13.02 -2.30 0.88
N MET A 210 -11.94 -1.74 0.34
CA MET A 210 -11.20 -0.65 0.96
C MET A 210 -11.33 0.60 0.10
N ARG A 211 -11.95 1.63 0.65
CA ARG A 211 -12.01 2.97 0.07
C ARG A 211 -10.95 3.84 0.72
N ARG A 212 -10.16 4.55 -0.08
CA ARG A 212 -9.20 5.54 0.39
C ARG A 212 -9.43 6.85 -0.32
N THR A 213 -9.55 7.91 0.46
CA THR A 213 -9.65 9.29 -0.02
C THR A 213 -8.34 9.99 0.26
N TYR A 214 -7.72 10.52 -0.78
CA TYR A 214 -6.42 11.22 -0.72
C TYR A 214 -6.67 12.70 -0.83
N THR A 215 -6.27 13.45 0.19
CA THR A 215 -6.49 14.90 0.29
C THR A 215 -5.17 15.64 0.25
N THR A 216 -5.10 16.69 -0.57
CA THR A 216 -3.93 17.56 -0.67
C THR A 216 -3.78 18.44 0.58
N SER A 217 -2.62 19.08 0.73
CA SER A 217 -2.38 20.08 1.78
C SER A 217 -3.34 21.28 1.74
N ASP A 218 -3.92 21.55 0.58
CA ASP A 218 -4.89 22.62 0.38
C ASP A 218 -6.34 22.17 0.65
N GLY A 219 -6.54 20.92 1.06
CA GLY A 219 -7.85 20.38 1.39
C GLY A 219 -8.66 19.86 0.18
N GLU A 220 -8.07 19.84 -1.02
CA GLU A 220 -8.73 19.28 -2.21
C GLU A 220 -8.61 17.75 -2.22
N VAL A 221 -9.72 17.05 -2.52
CA VAL A 221 -9.67 15.60 -2.77
C VAL A 221 -9.03 15.37 -4.13
N ALA A 222 -7.81 14.86 -4.13
CA ALA A 222 -7.07 14.57 -5.36
C ALA A 222 -7.45 13.23 -5.98
N GLN A 223 -7.70 12.22 -5.15
CA GLN A 223 -7.96 10.87 -5.61
C GLN A 223 -8.84 10.11 -4.60
N VAL A 224 -9.74 9.29 -5.12
CA VAL A 224 -10.39 8.22 -4.35
C VAL A 224 -10.00 6.89 -4.98
N THR A 225 -9.69 5.89 -4.15
CA THR A 225 -9.38 4.53 -4.60
C THR A 225 -10.31 3.54 -3.94
N VAL A 226 -10.87 2.62 -4.71
CA VAL A 226 -11.64 1.48 -4.21
C VAL A 226 -10.94 0.19 -4.60
N ASN A 227 -10.60 -0.64 -3.61
CA ASN A 227 -10.01 -1.96 -3.83
C ASN A 227 -10.95 -3.01 -3.27
N THR A 228 -11.37 -3.96 -4.11
CA THR A 228 -12.26 -5.05 -3.71
C THR A 228 -11.50 -6.36 -3.77
N HIS A 229 -11.31 -6.99 -2.62
CA HIS A 229 -10.52 -8.21 -2.43
C HIS A 229 -11.41 -9.38 -2.03
N PRO A 230 -11.41 -10.51 -2.75
CA PRO A 230 -12.05 -11.73 -2.27
C PRO A 230 -11.48 -12.13 -0.91
N SER A 231 -12.34 -12.54 0.04
CA SER A 231 -11.95 -12.88 1.42
C SER A 231 -10.93 -14.03 1.52
N SER A 232 -10.90 -14.90 0.52
CA SER A 232 -9.93 -16.01 0.44
C SER A 232 -8.51 -15.57 0.08
N ARG A 233 -8.32 -14.33 -0.46
CA ARG A 233 -7.03 -13.86 -0.99
C ARG A 233 -6.47 -12.66 -0.25
N PHE A 234 -7.23 -12.09 0.68
CA PHE A 234 -6.83 -10.89 1.37
C PHE A 234 -7.19 -10.93 2.85
N ARG A 235 -6.29 -10.42 3.68
CA ARG A 235 -6.50 -10.18 5.10
C ARG A 235 -5.95 -8.80 5.45
N HIS A 236 -6.76 -8.00 6.14
CA HIS A 236 -6.29 -6.78 6.78
C HIS A 236 -5.95 -7.07 8.23
N SER A 237 -4.76 -6.70 8.67
CA SER A 237 -4.37 -6.76 10.08
C SER A 237 -3.80 -5.43 10.55
N MET A 238 -4.09 -5.08 11.80
CA MET A 238 -3.58 -3.89 12.47
C MET A 238 -3.17 -4.25 13.90
N THR A 239 -1.98 -3.86 14.29
CA THR A 239 -1.49 -4.04 15.65
C THR A 239 -1.56 -2.74 16.43
N MET A 240 -2.37 -2.72 17.50
CA MET A 240 -2.45 -1.59 18.42
C MET A 240 -1.64 -1.90 19.67
N ARG A 241 -0.81 -0.95 20.11
CA ARG A 241 -0.03 -1.06 21.34
C ARG A 241 -0.47 0.02 22.32
N ARG A 242 -0.60 -0.35 23.62
CA ARG A 242 -0.87 0.64 24.67
C ARG A 242 0.35 1.54 24.83
N VAL A 243 0.18 2.84 24.65
CA VAL A 243 1.16 3.83 25.06
C VAL A 243 1.14 3.84 26.60
N ARG A 244 2.27 3.49 27.22
CA ARG A 244 2.42 3.73 28.68
C ARG A 244 2.93 5.14 28.80
N ASP A 245 2.12 6.02 29.41
CA ASP A 245 2.62 7.29 29.93
C ASP A 245 3.65 6.95 31.01
N ASN A 246 4.91 7.18 30.71
CA ASN A 246 5.93 7.25 31.76
C ASN A 246 5.71 8.57 32.50
N GLY A 247 4.95 8.52 33.64
CA GLY A 247 4.86 9.61 34.59
C GLY A 247 6.21 9.85 35.26
#